data_fbe013f08e999b32e023eb7dde2c77e7
#
_entry.id   fbe013f08e999b32e023eb7dde2c77e7
#
_cell.length_a   1.000
_cell.length_b   1.000
_cell.length_c   1.000
_cell.angle_alpha   90.00
_cell.angle_beta   90.00
_cell.angle_gamma   90.00
#
_symmetry.space_group_name_H-M   'P 1'
#
loop_
_entity.id
_entity.type
_entity.pdbx_description
1 polymer ?
#
loop_
_entity_poly.entity_id
_entity_poly.type
_entity_poly.pdbx_seq_one_letter_code
_entity_poly.pdbx_strand_id
1 'polypeptide(L)'
;MGRHGRRTTQKVVLTALGGSIATSENGLIADIVVVNNFDELNALGRERVAGKIVLFNYKFDREMQASGFGGAAYGQAVAYRFGGAMAAARFGAVAVLVRSTGGSQNRLAHTGSMGYTDGVTKIPGAAVTYEDAETIAYLAKMGNVRIKLTLTPQTLPDASSYNVIADLKGSEKPDEIVIVSGHLDSWDLGQGAIDDGAGVAVSMAVPAVLKQLGLKPKRTIRFIAWMNEENGGRGSATYFEEQKDNIANHFAAIESDLGASHPLGFYFAGKQEAMPFFAPIQKILGEQGAGQMQIQDGVGADVGRLTQKGVPSFAPWFNQQTYFNYHHTAADTFDKINPREIAEVGSVVAVLAYGLANLEQPLPR
;
A
#
# COMPACT_ATOMS: atom_id res chain seq x y z
N MET A 1 -19.57 1.27 52.19
CA MET A 1 -18.24 0.67 51.98
C MET A 1 -17.89 0.81 50.48
N GLY A 2 -17.09 1.84 50.14
CA GLY A 2 -16.65 2.09 48.77
C GLY A 2 -15.61 1.05 48.36
N ARG A 3 -15.91 0.27 47.36
CA ARG A 3 -14.91 -0.57 46.72
C ARG A 3 -13.92 0.35 46.01
N HIS A 4 -12.74 0.57 46.59
CA HIS A 4 -11.61 1.14 45.89
C HIS A 4 -11.14 0.08 44.87
N GLY A 5 -11.69 0.14 43.67
CA GLY A 5 -11.20 -0.65 42.56
C GLY A 5 -9.72 -0.29 42.32
N ARG A 6 -8.82 -1.25 42.39
CA ARG A 6 -7.41 -1.06 42.03
C ARG A 6 -7.39 -0.55 40.58
N ARG A 7 -6.86 0.65 40.34
CA ARG A 7 -6.53 1.12 39.00
C ARG A 7 -5.37 0.26 38.49
N THR A 8 -5.64 -0.53 37.49
CA THR A 8 -4.58 -1.29 36.75
C THR A 8 -4.18 -0.49 35.56
N THR A 9 -2.87 -0.42 35.29
CA THR A 9 -2.32 0.19 34.06
C THR A 9 -1.81 -0.92 33.16
N GLN A 10 -2.22 -0.89 31.89
CA GLN A 10 -1.75 -1.83 30.88
C GLN A 10 -1.01 -1.06 29.79
N LYS A 11 0.15 -1.58 29.37
CA LYS A 11 0.91 -1.04 28.23
C LYS A 11 0.27 -1.50 26.93
N VAL A 12 0.03 -0.54 26.04
CA VAL A 12 -0.49 -0.75 24.69
C VAL A 12 0.68 -0.70 23.69
N VAL A 13 0.69 -1.59 22.72
CA VAL A 13 1.63 -1.55 21.60
C VAL A 13 1.01 -0.71 20.48
N LEU A 14 1.75 0.28 20.05
CA LEU A 14 1.34 1.20 19.00
C LEU A 14 2.53 1.73 18.20
N THR A 15 2.24 2.30 17.05
CA THR A 15 3.18 3.09 16.24
C THR A 15 2.52 4.39 15.80
N ALA A 16 3.29 5.47 15.68
CA ALA A 16 2.79 6.70 15.08
C ALA A 16 2.40 6.46 13.61
N LEU A 17 1.38 7.17 13.14
CA LEU A 17 1.04 7.20 11.72
C LEU A 17 1.92 8.23 11.00
N GLY A 18 2.25 7.96 9.74
CA GLY A 18 3.03 8.85 8.89
C GLY A 18 2.34 10.21 8.70
N GLY A 19 3.07 11.29 8.98
CA GLY A 19 2.55 12.65 8.96
C GLY A 19 1.86 13.10 10.27
N SER A 20 1.75 12.23 11.29
CA SER A 20 1.19 12.60 12.59
C SER A 20 2.01 13.71 13.25
N ILE A 21 1.32 14.60 13.98
CA ILE A 21 1.99 15.51 14.91
C ILE A 21 2.33 14.80 16.24
N ALA A 22 3.32 15.31 16.95
CA ALA A 22 3.69 14.86 18.30
C ALA A 22 2.64 15.26 19.36
N THR A 23 2.62 14.54 20.47
CA THR A 23 1.99 15.00 21.72
C THR A 23 2.88 16.03 22.43
N SER A 24 2.39 16.66 23.50
CA SER A 24 3.28 17.39 24.42
C SER A 24 4.32 16.44 25.03
N GLU A 25 5.41 16.99 25.58
CA GLU A 25 6.47 16.22 26.25
C GLU A 25 5.96 15.32 27.37
N ASN A 26 4.97 15.78 28.11
CA ASN A 26 4.32 15.01 29.19
C ASN A 26 3.29 13.98 28.68
N GLY A 27 3.09 13.92 27.37
CA GLY A 27 2.04 13.14 26.73
C GLY A 27 0.66 13.78 26.86
N LEU A 28 -0.34 13.06 26.36
CA LEU A 28 -1.75 13.41 26.40
C LEU A 28 -2.50 12.38 27.23
N ILE A 29 -3.35 12.83 28.17
CA ILE A 29 -4.22 11.94 28.95
C ILE A 29 -5.67 12.34 28.70
N ALA A 30 -6.46 11.43 28.14
CA ALA A 30 -7.88 11.66 27.91
C ALA A 30 -8.68 10.36 28.01
N ASP A 31 -10.00 10.51 28.23
CA ASP A 31 -10.93 9.40 28.11
C ASP A 31 -11.05 9.00 26.64
N ILE A 32 -11.37 7.73 26.38
CA ILE A 32 -11.52 7.21 25.02
C ILE A 32 -12.98 7.00 24.66
N VAL A 33 -13.31 7.23 23.40
CA VAL A 33 -14.53 6.75 22.74
C VAL A 33 -14.15 5.81 21.62
N VAL A 34 -14.92 4.74 21.44
CA VAL A 34 -14.69 3.71 20.44
C VAL A 34 -15.79 3.79 19.40
N VAL A 35 -15.41 3.82 18.14
CA VAL A 35 -16.31 3.78 16.98
C VAL A 35 -15.78 2.77 15.97
N ASN A 36 -16.66 2.14 15.19
CA ASN A 36 -16.26 1.19 14.15
C ASN A 36 -16.13 1.87 12.77
N ASN A 37 -16.81 2.98 12.57
CA ASN A 37 -16.84 3.68 11.28
C ASN A 37 -17.14 5.18 11.44
N PHE A 38 -17.14 5.91 10.33
CA PHE A 38 -17.41 7.35 10.32
C PHE A 38 -18.87 7.68 10.68
N ASP A 39 -19.82 6.80 10.36
CA ASP A 39 -21.24 7.02 10.70
C ASP A 39 -21.47 6.97 12.23
N GLU A 40 -20.83 6.02 12.90
CA GLU A 40 -20.86 5.97 14.38
C GLU A 40 -20.21 7.21 14.99
N LEU A 41 -19.09 7.70 14.42
CA LEU A 41 -18.47 8.95 14.87
C LEU A 41 -19.44 10.14 14.69
N ASN A 42 -20.07 10.26 13.51
CA ASN A 42 -21.04 11.30 13.23
C ASN A 42 -22.24 11.25 14.19
N ALA A 43 -22.73 10.06 14.49
CA ALA A 43 -23.84 9.86 15.45
C ALA A 43 -23.50 10.27 16.88
N LEU A 44 -22.23 10.11 17.30
CA LEU A 44 -21.77 10.59 18.61
C LEU A 44 -21.72 12.11 18.69
N GLY A 45 -21.33 12.77 17.60
CA GLY A 45 -21.22 14.21 17.51
C GLY A 45 -20.21 14.82 18.49
N ARG A 46 -20.13 16.16 18.46
CA ARG A 46 -19.17 16.92 19.28
C ARG A 46 -19.39 16.72 20.79
N GLU A 47 -20.61 16.58 21.22
CA GLU A 47 -20.95 16.42 22.66
C GLU A 47 -20.25 15.21 23.28
N ARG A 48 -20.18 14.10 22.56
CA ARG A 48 -19.59 12.84 23.04
C ARG A 48 -18.11 12.69 22.72
N VAL A 49 -17.58 13.46 21.77
CA VAL A 49 -16.22 13.31 21.21
C VAL A 49 -15.25 14.38 21.69
N ALA A 50 -15.73 15.63 21.95
CA ALA A 50 -14.84 16.73 22.31
C ALA A 50 -13.99 16.42 23.54
N GLY A 51 -12.68 16.69 23.46
CA GLY A 51 -11.71 16.46 24.53
C GLY A 51 -11.33 14.98 24.74
N LYS A 52 -11.78 14.06 23.89
CA LYS A 52 -11.50 12.62 24.03
C LYS A 52 -10.56 12.12 22.95
N ILE A 53 -9.98 10.96 23.18
CA ILE A 53 -9.31 10.16 22.16
C ILE A 53 -10.36 9.31 21.44
N VAL A 54 -10.34 9.28 20.11
CA VAL A 54 -11.21 8.41 19.33
C VAL A 54 -10.42 7.17 18.90
N LEU A 55 -10.94 5.97 19.17
CA LEU A 55 -10.45 4.73 18.59
C LEU A 55 -11.38 4.30 17.46
N PHE A 56 -10.87 4.32 16.21
CA PHE A 56 -11.51 3.61 15.11
C PHE A 56 -11.16 2.12 15.20
N ASN A 57 -12.16 1.31 15.56
CA ASN A 57 -12.01 -0.13 15.78
C ASN A 57 -12.55 -0.95 14.60
N TYR A 58 -12.46 -0.42 13.36
CA TYR A 58 -12.87 -1.15 12.16
C TYR A 58 -12.06 -2.44 12.04
N LYS A 59 -12.75 -3.55 11.78
CA LYS A 59 -12.12 -4.87 11.70
C LYS A 59 -11.71 -5.19 10.27
N PHE A 60 -10.43 -5.42 10.06
CA PHE A 60 -9.96 -5.96 8.79
C PHE A 60 -10.60 -7.32 8.51
N ASP A 61 -11.13 -7.50 7.31
CA ASP A 61 -11.83 -8.73 6.90
C ASP A 61 -10.83 -9.82 6.53
N ARG A 62 -10.56 -10.72 7.48
CA ARG A 62 -9.64 -11.85 7.31
C ARG A 62 -10.21 -12.97 6.45
N GLU A 63 -11.52 -13.12 6.40
CA GLU A 63 -12.17 -14.14 5.57
C GLU A 63 -12.03 -13.73 4.10
N MET A 64 -12.25 -12.45 3.80
CA MET A 64 -11.98 -11.88 2.48
C MET A 64 -10.50 -12.04 2.08
N GLN A 65 -9.56 -11.76 3.00
CA GLN A 65 -8.13 -12.00 2.76
C GLN A 65 -7.83 -13.48 2.49
N ALA A 66 -8.35 -14.38 3.32
CA ALA A 66 -8.16 -15.82 3.17
C ALA A 66 -8.73 -16.36 1.83
N SER A 67 -9.74 -15.68 1.29
CA SER A 67 -10.32 -15.97 -0.03
C SER A 67 -9.54 -15.35 -1.20
N GLY A 68 -8.38 -14.70 -0.94
CA GLY A 68 -7.52 -14.09 -1.98
C GLY A 68 -7.82 -12.62 -2.30
N PHE A 69 -8.74 -11.98 -1.57
CA PHE A 69 -9.16 -10.58 -1.78
C PHE A 69 -8.59 -9.63 -0.70
N GLY A 70 -7.34 -9.86 -0.30
CA GLY A 70 -6.69 -9.07 0.74
C GLY A 70 -6.64 -7.56 0.44
N GLY A 71 -6.38 -7.17 -0.81
CA GLY A 71 -6.39 -5.76 -1.23
C GLY A 71 -7.76 -5.09 -1.06
N ALA A 72 -8.85 -5.81 -1.35
CA ALA A 72 -10.20 -5.30 -1.14
C ALA A 72 -10.52 -5.13 0.36
N ALA A 73 -10.09 -6.10 1.20
CA ALA A 73 -10.23 -6.00 2.66
C ALA A 73 -9.43 -4.81 3.22
N TYR A 74 -8.23 -4.59 2.70
CA TYR A 74 -7.39 -3.45 3.06
C TYR A 74 -8.02 -2.11 2.65
N GLY A 75 -8.54 -2.00 1.43
CA GLY A 75 -9.22 -0.80 0.93
C GLY A 75 -10.38 -0.36 1.81
N GLN A 76 -11.12 -1.29 2.42
CA GLN A 76 -12.20 -0.98 3.37
C GLN A 76 -11.67 -0.44 4.70
N ALA A 77 -10.52 -0.93 5.17
CA ALA A 77 -9.97 -0.58 6.48
C ALA A 77 -9.12 0.70 6.46
N VAL A 78 -8.37 0.94 5.37
CA VAL A 78 -7.39 2.03 5.26
C VAL A 78 -8.00 3.43 5.34
N ALA A 79 -9.27 3.59 4.99
CA ALA A 79 -9.99 4.85 5.07
C ALA A 79 -9.96 5.47 6.48
N TYR A 80 -10.01 4.62 7.51
CA TYR A 80 -9.96 5.07 8.91
C TYR A 80 -8.57 5.47 9.37
N ARG A 81 -7.52 4.85 8.79
CA ARG A 81 -6.14 5.29 8.99
C ARG A 81 -5.91 6.65 8.37
N PHE A 82 -6.25 6.81 7.10
CA PHE A 82 -5.99 8.04 6.36
C PHE A 82 -6.85 9.21 6.83
N GLY A 83 -8.17 9.01 6.95
CA GLY A 83 -9.14 10.07 7.23
C GLY A 83 -9.55 10.23 8.70
N GLY A 84 -9.18 9.29 9.56
CA GLY A 84 -9.71 9.23 10.94
C GLY A 84 -9.38 10.44 11.79
N ALA A 85 -8.14 10.95 11.71
CA ALA A 85 -7.73 12.14 12.46
C ALA A 85 -8.51 13.39 12.03
N MET A 86 -8.68 13.58 10.72
CA MET A 86 -9.47 14.71 10.19
C MET A 86 -10.93 14.64 10.63
N ALA A 87 -11.53 13.45 10.53
CA ALA A 87 -12.92 13.24 10.91
C ALA A 87 -13.12 13.48 12.41
N ALA A 88 -12.28 12.90 13.27
CA ALA A 88 -12.37 13.05 14.71
C ALA A 88 -12.11 14.49 15.20
N ALA A 89 -11.13 15.18 14.59
CA ALA A 89 -10.80 16.56 14.93
C ALA A 89 -11.95 17.55 14.69
N ARG A 90 -12.78 17.33 13.68
CA ARG A 90 -13.99 18.15 13.42
C ARG A 90 -14.97 18.13 14.59
N PHE A 91 -15.00 17.06 15.34
CA PHE A 91 -15.81 16.92 16.56
C PHE A 91 -15.04 17.29 17.84
N GLY A 92 -13.80 17.81 17.71
CA GLY A 92 -13.01 18.27 18.85
C GLY A 92 -12.30 17.16 19.62
N ALA A 93 -12.05 16.01 19.00
CA ALA A 93 -11.16 14.99 19.53
C ALA A 93 -9.75 15.57 19.74
N VAL A 94 -8.99 15.02 20.70
CA VAL A 94 -7.63 15.47 21.04
C VAL A 94 -6.54 14.54 20.51
N ALA A 95 -6.90 13.31 20.11
CA ALA A 95 -6.06 12.37 19.39
C ALA A 95 -6.92 11.29 18.73
N VAL A 96 -6.32 10.56 17.79
CA VAL A 96 -6.93 9.39 17.16
C VAL A 96 -6.05 8.17 17.36
N LEU A 97 -6.68 7.05 17.69
CA LEU A 97 -6.10 5.72 17.58
C LEU A 97 -6.85 4.96 16.48
N VAL A 98 -6.12 4.20 15.69
CA VAL A 98 -6.69 3.35 14.64
C VAL A 98 -6.27 1.92 14.91
N ARG A 99 -7.22 1.00 14.93
CA ARG A 99 -6.91 -0.43 14.92
C ARG A 99 -6.09 -0.72 13.68
N SER A 100 -5.01 -1.47 13.81
CA SER A 100 -4.15 -1.88 12.70
C SER A 100 -4.97 -2.40 11.52
N THR A 101 -4.72 -1.84 10.34
CA THR A 101 -5.54 -2.02 9.12
C THR A 101 -5.15 -3.25 8.30
N GLY A 102 -4.38 -4.17 8.87
CA GLY A 102 -3.97 -5.41 8.25
C GLY A 102 -4.47 -6.66 8.97
N GLY A 103 -4.18 -7.82 8.42
CA GLY A 103 -4.52 -9.14 8.98
C GLY A 103 -3.59 -9.59 10.10
N SER A 104 -2.55 -8.80 10.44
CA SER A 104 -1.52 -9.19 11.41
C SER A 104 -2.09 -9.53 12.78
N GLN A 105 -1.46 -10.52 13.39
CA GLN A 105 -1.61 -10.92 14.79
C GLN A 105 -0.25 -10.76 15.48
N ASN A 106 -0.08 -11.27 16.68
CA ASN A 106 1.17 -11.21 17.42
C ASN A 106 1.58 -9.79 17.85
N ARG A 107 0.59 -8.95 18.10
CA ARG A 107 0.77 -7.57 18.57
C ARG A 107 1.65 -6.73 17.65
N LEU A 108 1.48 -6.88 16.35
CA LEU A 108 2.09 -6.03 15.34
C LEU A 108 1.22 -4.79 15.07
N ALA A 109 1.78 -3.61 15.26
CA ALA A 109 1.13 -2.38 14.88
C ALA A 109 1.43 -2.08 13.39
N HIS A 110 0.38 -1.72 12.65
CA HIS A 110 0.43 -1.44 11.21
C HIS A 110 0.47 0.07 10.98
N THR A 111 1.60 0.59 10.52
CA THR A 111 1.77 2.01 10.21
C THR A 111 1.15 2.40 8.85
N GLY A 112 1.51 3.54 8.36
CA GLY A 112 1.14 4.09 7.05
C GLY A 112 0.73 5.55 7.15
N SER A 113 0.61 6.21 6.02
CA SER A 113 0.28 7.63 5.94
C SER A 113 -1.10 7.94 6.49
N MET A 114 -1.22 9.10 7.14
CA MET A 114 -2.48 9.75 7.51
C MET A 114 -2.54 11.15 6.91
N GLY A 115 -3.76 11.65 6.68
CA GLY A 115 -3.97 12.97 6.11
C GLY A 115 -4.37 14.02 7.15
N TYR A 116 -4.04 15.28 6.83
CA TYR A 116 -4.63 16.46 7.45
C TYR A 116 -5.24 17.34 6.36
N THR A 117 -6.26 18.11 6.74
CA THR A 117 -6.94 19.06 5.84
C THR A 117 -6.80 20.46 6.39
N ASP A 118 -6.59 21.43 5.51
CA ASP A 118 -6.54 22.84 5.90
C ASP A 118 -7.84 23.27 6.59
N GLY A 119 -7.70 24.12 7.61
CA GLY A 119 -8.82 24.59 8.43
C GLY A 119 -9.30 23.60 9.50
N VAL A 120 -8.76 22.37 9.56
CA VAL A 120 -9.03 21.39 10.61
C VAL A 120 -7.84 21.32 11.55
N THR A 121 -8.07 21.39 12.87
CA THR A 121 -7.03 21.27 13.89
C THR A 121 -6.32 19.93 13.74
N LYS A 122 -4.98 19.97 13.58
CA LYS A 122 -4.17 18.75 13.58
C LYS A 122 -4.17 18.12 14.97
N ILE A 123 -4.41 16.82 15.04
CA ILE A 123 -4.36 16.03 16.28
C ILE A 123 -3.44 14.82 16.10
N PRO A 124 -2.75 14.35 17.16
CA PRO A 124 -1.90 13.17 17.08
C PRO A 124 -2.65 11.92 16.64
N GLY A 125 -2.02 11.08 15.81
CA GLY A 125 -2.59 9.83 15.32
C GLY A 125 -1.62 8.65 15.43
N ALA A 126 -2.11 7.50 15.89
CA ALA A 126 -1.34 6.28 15.99
C ALA A 126 -2.17 5.06 15.64
N ALA A 127 -1.51 4.04 15.09
CA ALA A 127 -2.10 2.71 14.96
C ALA A 127 -1.81 1.89 16.22
N VAL A 128 -2.82 1.21 16.74
CA VAL A 128 -2.70 0.24 17.82
C VAL A 128 -2.85 -1.18 17.29
N THR A 129 -2.24 -2.14 17.95
CA THR A 129 -2.37 -3.53 17.53
C THR A 129 -3.82 -4.01 17.58
N TYR A 130 -4.11 -5.06 16.81
CA TYR A 130 -5.41 -5.71 16.80
C TYR A 130 -5.88 -6.07 18.23
N GLU A 131 -5.00 -6.73 19.00
CA GLU A 131 -5.30 -7.25 20.34
C GLU A 131 -5.53 -6.12 21.35
N ASP A 132 -4.73 -5.05 21.25
CA ASP A 132 -4.89 -3.91 22.16
C ASP A 132 -6.14 -3.10 21.81
N ALA A 133 -6.49 -2.96 20.53
CA ALA A 133 -7.75 -2.33 20.11
C ALA A 133 -8.97 -3.11 20.63
N GLU A 134 -8.97 -4.46 20.54
CA GLU A 134 -10.03 -5.29 21.11
C GLU A 134 -10.11 -5.13 22.65
N THR A 135 -8.96 -5.12 23.32
CA THR A 135 -8.90 -4.93 24.77
C THR A 135 -9.47 -3.57 25.19
N ILE A 136 -9.06 -2.50 24.51
CA ILE A 136 -9.58 -1.15 24.77
C ILE A 136 -11.08 -1.10 24.52
N ALA A 137 -11.55 -1.65 23.41
CA ALA A 137 -12.98 -1.66 23.05
C ALA A 137 -13.81 -2.47 24.06
N TYR A 138 -13.29 -3.61 24.53
CA TYR A 138 -13.94 -4.40 25.55
C TYR A 138 -14.05 -3.64 26.88
N LEU A 139 -12.96 -3.06 27.36
CA LEU A 139 -12.93 -2.31 28.62
C LEU A 139 -13.82 -1.06 28.56
N ALA A 140 -13.88 -0.38 27.40
CA ALA A 140 -14.74 0.80 27.21
C ALA A 140 -16.25 0.48 27.34
N LYS A 141 -16.66 -0.76 27.06
CA LYS A 141 -18.04 -1.22 27.29
C LYS A 141 -18.34 -1.44 28.78
N MET A 142 -17.32 -1.73 29.58
CA MET A 142 -17.47 -2.02 31.02
C MET A 142 -17.36 -0.77 31.89
N GLY A 143 -16.81 0.32 31.39
CA GLY A 143 -16.63 1.56 32.12
C GLY A 143 -15.68 2.54 31.44
N ASN A 144 -15.34 3.60 32.19
CA ASN A 144 -14.45 4.63 31.66
C ASN A 144 -13.01 4.09 31.50
N VAL A 145 -12.50 4.19 30.29
CA VAL A 145 -11.09 3.91 29.94
C VAL A 145 -10.40 5.23 29.67
N ARG A 146 -9.26 5.43 30.31
CA ARG A 146 -8.40 6.59 30.11
C ARG A 146 -7.08 6.16 29.52
N ILE A 147 -6.65 6.82 28.43
CA ILE A 147 -5.39 6.54 27.75
C ILE A 147 -4.40 7.65 28.05
N LYS A 148 -3.17 7.26 28.41
CA LYS A 148 -2.00 8.15 28.34
C LYS A 148 -1.27 7.83 27.04
N LEU A 149 -1.19 8.80 26.12
CA LEU A 149 -0.56 8.70 24.83
C LEU A 149 0.67 9.61 24.78
N THR A 150 1.83 9.07 24.38
CA THR A 150 3.03 9.83 24.09
C THR A 150 3.52 9.47 22.71
N LEU A 151 3.52 10.42 21.81
CA LEU A 151 4.00 10.30 20.44
C LEU A 151 5.03 11.39 20.16
N THR A 152 6.13 11.03 19.52
CA THR A 152 7.24 11.93 19.20
C THR A 152 7.63 11.94 17.71
N PRO A 153 6.69 11.76 16.75
CA PRO A 153 7.03 11.85 15.35
C PRO A 153 7.45 13.28 14.99
N GLN A 154 8.32 13.39 13.99
CA GLN A 154 8.78 14.67 13.48
C GLN A 154 8.67 14.66 11.95
N THR A 155 8.22 15.78 11.38
CA THR A 155 8.34 16.03 9.95
C THR A 155 9.59 16.87 9.74
N LEU A 156 10.60 16.27 9.14
CA LEU A 156 11.86 16.93 8.83
C LEU A 156 11.74 17.72 7.51
N PRO A 157 12.68 18.65 7.23
CA PRO A 157 12.75 19.28 5.91
C PRO A 157 12.92 18.21 4.80
N ASP A 158 12.37 18.50 3.63
CA ASP A 158 12.50 17.62 2.46
C ASP A 158 13.98 17.36 2.13
N ALA A 159 14.29 16.08 1.83
CA ALA A 159 15.58 15.63 1.35
C ALA A 159 15.51 15.29 -0.14
N SER A 160 16.57 15.60 -0.89
CA SER A 160 16.66 15.20 -2.29
C SER A 160 16.89 13.69 -2.39
N SER A 161 16.14 13.04 -3.28
CA SER A 161 16.30 11.62 -3.61
C SER A 161 16.03 11.41 -5.12
N TYR A 162 16.12 10.15 -5.58
CA TYR A 162 16.10 9.84 -7.00
C TYR A 162 15.32 8.56 -7.27
N ASN A 163 14.55 8.52 -8.37
CA ASN A 163 14.17 7.26 -8.99
C ASN A 163 15.40 6.60 -9.62
N VAL A 164 15.45 5.28 -9.63
CA VAL A 164 16.48 4.53 -10.36
C VAL A 164 15.87 3.99 -11.64
N ILE A 165 16.46 4.36 -12.78
CA ILE A 165 15.94 4.00 -14.11
C ILE A 165 17.01 3.27 -14.91
N ALA A 166 16.62 2.15 -15.54
CA ALA A 166 17.48 1.40 -16.46
C ALA A 166 16.69 0.90 -17.67
N ASP A 167 17.27 1.02 -18.87
CA ASP A 167 16.65 0.65 -20.14
C ASP A 167 17.31 -0.55 -20.80
N LEU A 168 16.52 -1.58 -21.11
CA LEU A 168 16.85 -2.55 -22.14
C LEU A 168 16.27 -2.04 -23.46
N LYS A 169 17.14 -1.43 -24.28
CA LYS A 169 16.73 -0.74 -25.50
C LYS A 169 16.07 -1.67 -26.52
N GLY A 170 14.97 -1.19 -27.07
CA GLY A 170 14.23 -1.86 -28.15
C GLY A 170 15.02 -1.91 -29.45
N SER A 171 14.84 -3.00 -30.18
CA SER A 171 15.54 -3.24 -31.46
C SER A 171 14.88 -2.60 -32.69
N GLU A 172 13.56 -2.34 -32.62
CA GLU A 172 12.78 -1.81 -33.75
C GLU A 172 12.09 -0.47 -33.41
N LYS A 173 11.61 -0.34 -32.17
CA LYS A 173 10.86 0.83 -31.69
C LYS A 173 11.44 1.32 -30.36
N PRO A 174 12.69 1.80 -30.34
CA PRO A 174 13.39 2.14 -29.10
C PRO A 174 12.76 3.28 -28.30
N ASP A 175 11.94 4.12 -28.93
CA ASP A 175 11.26 5.25 -28.28
C ASP A 175 9.93 4.84 -27.64
N GLU A 176 9.35 3.68 -28.01
CA GLU A 176 8.19 3.12 -27.34
C GLU A 176 8.62 2.32 -26.11
N ILE A 177 7.98 2.57 -24.96
CA ILE A 177 8.44 2.11 -23.65
C ILE A 177 7.40 1.19 -22.99
N VAL A 178 7.84 0.03 -22.53
CA VAL A 178 7.13 -0.81 -21.58
C VAL A 178 7.83 -0.65 -20.23
N ILE A 179 7.14 -0.10 -19.23
CA ILE A 179 7.66 0.05 -17.87
C ILE A 179 7.49 -1.26 -17.10
N VAL A 180 8.51 -1.63 -16.32
CA VAL A 180 8.45 -2.61 -15.23
C VAL A 180 8.97 -1.94 -13.97
N SER A 181 8.21 -1.94 -12.89
CA SER A 181 8.50 -1.10 -11.73
C SER A 181 8.06 -1.67 -10.39
N GLY A 182 8.62 -1.12 -9.35
CA GLY A 182 8.24 -1.21 -7.95
C GLY A 182 8.79 0.01 -7.22
N HIS A 183 8.44 0.23 -5.93
CA HIS A 183 8.95 1.38 -5.19
C HIS A 183 10.14 1.03 -4.28
N LEU A 184 11.05 1.97 -4.10
CA LEU A 184 12.33 1.77 -3.43
C LEU A 184 12.31 2.14 -1.95
N ASP A 185 11.43 3.05 -1.55
CA ASP A 185 11.24 3.41 -0.15
C ASP A 185 10.33 2.40 0.57
N SER A 186 10.35 2.42 1.89
CA SER A 186 9.52 1.57 2.74
C SER A 186 9.34 2.21 4.12
N TRP A 187 8.37 1.72 4.90
CA TRP A 187 8.24 2.09 6.30
C TRP A 187 9.37 1.48 7.14
N ASP A 188 9.98 2.29 7.99
CA ASP A 188 11.16 1.96 8.80
C ASP A 188 10.91 1.01 10.00
N LEU A 189 9.70 0.53 10.18
CA LEU A 189 9.37 -0.46 11.21
C LEU A 189 9.97 -1.84 10.91
N GLY A 190 10.05 -2.21 9.64
CA GLY A 190 10.59 -3.46 9.12
C GLY A 190 11.80 -3.23 8.23
N GLN A 191 11.98 -4.13 7.27
CA GLN A 191 13.05 -4.08 6.26
C GLN A 191 12.54 -3.68 4.87
N GLY A 192 11.21 -3.53 4.68
CA GLY A 192 10.62 -3.30 3.38
C GLY A 192 10.85 -4.44 2.40
N ALA A 193 10.83 -5.68 2.89
CA ALA A 193 11.18 -6.83 2.05
C ALA A 193 10.04 -7.23 1.12
N ILE A 194 8.80 -7.26 1.62
CA ILE A 194 7.62 -7.54 0.80
C ILE A 194 7.00 -6.28 0.22
N ASP A 195 7.25 -5.13 0.84
CA ASP A 195 6.68 -3.82 0.54
C ASP A 195 7.79 -2.75 0.53
N ASP A 196 8.55 -2.52 -0.59
CA ASP A 196 8.36 -3.22 -1.87
C ASP A 196 9.71 -3.72 -2.44
N GLY A 197 10.64 -4.17 -1.58
CA GLY A 197 11.90 -4.77 -2.02
C GLY A 197 11.70 -5.95 -2.98
N ALA A 198 10.62 -6.73 -2.80
CA ALA A 198 10.27 -7.84 -3.69
C ALA A 198 9.88 -7.36 -5.10
N GLY A 199 9.05 -6.33 -5.22
CA GLY A 199 8.64 -5.78 -6.50
C GLY A 199 9.78 -5.11 -7.25
N VAL A 200 10.65 -4.38 -6.53
CA VAL A 200 11.90 -3.85 -7.11
C VAL A 200 12.78 -4.98 -7.66
N ALA A 201 12.98 -6.06 -6.88
CA ALA A 201 13.81 -7.18 -7.30
C ALA A 201 13.22 -7.90 -8.54
N VAL A 202 11.91 -8.17 -8.54
CA VAL A 202 11.19 -8.75 -9.67
C VAL A 202 11.34 -7.88 -10.91
N SER A 203 11.07 -6.59 -10.80
CA SER A 203 11.10 -5.64 -11.92
C SER A 203 12.51 -5.45 -12.47
N MET A 204 13.53 -5.40 -11.61
CA MET A 204 14.93 -5.31 -11.99
C MET A 204 15.42 -6.60 -12.69
N ALA A 205 14.89 -7.77 -12.28
CA ALA A 205 15.26 -9.05 -12.90
C ALA A 205 14.79 -9.16 -14.35
N VAL A 206 13.68 -8.52 -14.75
CA VAL A 206 13.12 -8.62 -16.10
C VAL A 206 14.14 -8.27 -17.20
N PRO A 207 14.70 -7.06 -17.29
CA PRO A 207 15.67 -6.73 -18.31
C PRO A 207 16.96 -7.55 -18.19
N ALA A 208 17.35 -7.94 -16.96
CA ALA A 208 18.54 -8.74 -16.72
C ALA A 208 18.41 -10.15 -17.30
N VAL A 209 17.28 -10.84 -17.04
CA VAL A 209 16.98 -12.18 -17.56
C VAL A 209 16.86 -12.17 -19.08
N LEU A 210 16.13 -11.22 -19.64
CA LEU A 210 15.98 -11.09 -21.09
C LEU A 210 17.35 -10.92 -21.79
N LYS A 211 18.21 -10.08 -21.22
CA LYS A 211 19.59 -9.90 -21.70
C LYS A 211 20.41 -11.19 -21.61
N GLN A 212 20.32 -11.91 -20.49
CA GLN A 212 21.03 -13.18 -20.30
C GLN A 212 20.58 -14.26 -21.29
N LEU A 213 19.29 -14.28 -21.64
CA LEU A 213 18.73 -15.20 -22.64
C LEU A 213 18.99 -14.75 -24.09
N GLY A 214 19.63 -13.61 -24.32
CA GLY A 214 19.86 -13.06 -25.63
C GLY A 214 18.61 -12.56 -26.37
N LEU A 215 17.51 -12.37 -25.62
CA LEU A 215 16.24 -11.88 -26.14
C LEU A 215 16.30 -10.37 -26.37
N LYS A 216 15.87 -9.94 -27.55
CA LYS A 216 15.84 -8.52 -27.93
C LYS A 216 14.39 -8.10 -28.10
N PRO A 217 13.84 -7.27 -27.18
CA PRO A 217 12.49 -6.74 -27.32
C PRO A 217 12.43 -5.76 -28.49
N LYS A 218 11.28 -5.65 -29.17
CA LYS A 218 11.06 -4.63 -30.23
C LYS A 218 11.01 -3.22 -29.63
N ARG A 219 10.34 -3.07 -28.47
CA ARG A 219 10.23 -1.82 -27.69
C ARG A 219 11.19 -1.83 -26.52
N THR A 220 11.57 -0.65 -26.07
CA THR A 220 12.38 -0.52 -24.85
C THR A 220 11.60 -1.03 -23.64
N ILE A 221 12.23 -1.91 -22.85
CA ILE A 221 11.74 -2.28 -21.52
C ILE A 221 12.51 -1.43 -20.51
N ARG A 222 11.78 -0.58 -19.80
CA ARG A 222 12.32 0.35 -18.80
C ARG A 222 12.02 -0.16 -17.40
N PHE A 223 13.05 -0.50 -16.65
CA PHE A 223 12.97 -0.68 -15.21
C PHE A 223 12.93 0.67 -14.51
N ILE A 224 12.03 0.82 -13.52
CA ILE A 224 12.01 1.98 -12.62
C ILE A 224 11.83 1.48 -11.19
N ALA A 225 12.73 1.91 -10.28
CA ALA A 225 12.47 1.87 -8.85
C ALA A 225 12.03 3.27 -8.41
N TRP A 226 10.77 3.39 -8.04
CA TRP A 226 10.15 4.65 -7.64
C TRP A 226 10.61 5.08 -6.25
N MET A 227 10.70 6.37 -6.00
CA MET A 227 11.04 6.90 -4.70
C MET A 227 9.87 7.68 -4.10
N ASN A 228 9.65 7.50 -2.79
CA ASN A 228 8.66 8.20 -2.00
C ASN A 228 7.20 7.81 -2.31
N GLU A 229 6.95 6.56 -2.69
CA GLU A 229 5.58 6.04 -2.87
C GLU A 229 4.80 6.20 -1.57
N GLU A 230 5.34 5.71 -0.45
CA GLU A 230 4.73 5.62 0.88
C GLU A 230 4.33 6.97 1.48
N ASN A 231 5.01 8.04 1.07
CA ASN A 231 4.85 9.38 1.64
C ASN A 231 4.54 10.46 0.62
N GLY A 232 3.79 10.12 -0.44
CA GLY A 232 3.21 11.11 -1.36
C GLY A 232 3.52 10.95 -2.83
N GLY A 233 4.23 9.88 -3.25
CA GLY A 233 4.44 9.55 -4.67
C GLY A 233 5.19 10.63 -5.45
N ARG A 234 6.20 11.27 -4.84
CA ARG A 234 6.91 12.39 -5.49
C ARG A 234 7.78 11.91 -6.64
N GLY A 235 8.35 10.71 -6.53
CA GLY A 235 9.17 10.12 -7.59
C GLY A 235 8.36 9.88 -8.87
N SER A 236 7.22 9.23 -8.75
CA SER A 236 6.31 8.98 -9.88
C SER A 236 5.69 10.26 -10.42
N ALA A 237 5.35 11.23 -9.54
CA ALA A 237 4.84 12.54 -9.96
C ALA A 237 5.89 13.31 -10.79
N THR A 238 7.16 13.31 -10.35
CA THR A 238 8.26 13.96 -11.07
C THR A 238 8.48 13.30 -12.44
N TYR A 239 8.55 11.98 -12.48
CA TYR A 239 8.67 11.25 -13.74
C TYR A 239 7.53 11.61 -14.70
N PHE A 240 6.28 11.63 -14.21
CA PHE A 240 5.12 11.99 -15.02
C PHE A 240 5.25 13.40 -15.60
N GLU A 241 5.66 14.39 -14.81
CA GLU A 241 5.84 15.77 -15.28
C GLU A 241 6.97 15.89 -16.33
N GLU A 242 8.09 15.18 -16.12
CA GLU A 242 9.20 15.13 -17.08
C GLU A 242 8.82 14.44 -18.40
N GLN A 243 7.90 13.47 -18.34
CA GLN A 243 7.46 12.69 -19.50
C GLN A 243 6.12 13.15 -20.10
N LYS A 244 5.51 14.20 -19.60
CA LYS A 244 4.14 14.63 -19.98
C LYS A 244 3.93 14.81 -21.48
N ASP A 245 4.96 15.32 -22.18
CA ASP A 245 4.92 15.50 -23.64
C ASP A 245 5.20 14.19 -24.41
N ASN A 246 5.66 13.15 -23.74
CA ASN A 246 6.04 11.84 -24.28
C ASN A 246 5.13 10.71 -23.77
N ILE A 247 3.98 11.00 -23.18
CA ILE A 247 3.07 9.96 -22.66
C ILE A 247 2.64 8.98 -23.74
N ALA A 248 2.48 9.44 -24.98
CA ALA A 248 2.15 8.58 -26.12
C ALA A 248 3.17 7.48 -26.39
N ASN A 249 4.43 7.66 -26.00
CA ASN A 249 5.51 6.69 -26.14
C ASN A 249 5.48 5.60 -25.08
N HIS A 250 4.73 5.77 -23.97
CA HIS A 250 4.57 4.72 -22.96
C HIS A 250 3.56 3.70 -23.47
N PHE A 251 4.05 2.59 -24.00
CA PHE A 251 3.23 1.55 -24.60
C PHE A 251 2.37 0.81 -23.57
N ALA A 252 2.97 0.46 -22.43
CA ALA A 252 2.32 -0.14 -21.27
C ALA A 252 3.17 0.08 -20.01
N ALA A 253 2.57 -0.11 -18.83
CA ALA A 253 3.27 -0.07 -17.55
C ALA A 253 2.89 -1.29 -16.69
N ILE A 254 3.86 -1.84 -15.97
CA ILE A 254 3.68 -2.93 -15.01
C ILE A 254 4.26 -2.45 -13.69
N GLU A 255 3.48 -2.49 -12.62
CA GLU A 255 3.93 -2.18 -11.26
C GLU A 255 3.72 -3.42 -10.38
N SER A 256 4.80 -3.86 -9.73
CA SER A 256 4.78 -4.98 -8.79
C SER A 256 4.92 -4.43 -7.39
N ASP A 257 3.82 -4.35 -6.65
CA ASP A 257 3.70 -3.76 -5.31
C ASP A 257 2.62 -4.49 -4.50
N LEU A 258 2.79 -5.79 -4.34
CA LEU A 258 1.95 -6.66 -3.49
C LEU A 258 2.76 -7.85 -2.98
N GLY A 259 4.08 -7.67 -2.80
CA GLY A 259 4.99 -8.73 -2.39
C GLY A 259 5.33 -9.69 -3.52
N ALA A 260 5.65 -10.93 -3.16
CA ALA A 260 5.98 -12.00 -4.09
C ALA A 260 5.46 -13.33 -3.55
N SER A 261 4.20 -13.65 -3.83
CA SER A 261 3.64 -14.96 -3.56
C SER A 261 3.22 -15.63 -4.88
N HIS A 262 2.69 -16.85 -4.80
CA HIS A 262 2.33 -17.61 -6.00
C HIS A 262 1.47 -16.79 -6.98
N PRO A 263 1.91 -16.56 -8.23
CA PRO A 263 1.19 -15.74 -9.20
C PRO A 263 -0.02 -16.49 -9.76
N LEU A 264 -1.15 -15.78 -9.87
CA LEU A 264 -2.38 -16.26 -10.48
C LEU A 264 -2.62 -15.65 -11.86
N GLY A 265 -2.03 -14.48 -12.11
CA GLY A 265 -2.20 -13.71 -13.33
C GLY A 265 -1.89 -12.24 -13.13
N PHE A 266 -2.69 -11.39 -13.77
CA PHE A 266 -2.52 -9.94 -13.68
C PHE A 266 -3.86 -9.22 -13.53
N TYR A 267 -3.85 -8.14 -12.76
CA TYR A 267 -4.82 -7.07 -12.86
C TYR A 267 -4.45 -6.18 -14.05
N PHE A 268 -5.46 -5.69 -14.74
CA PHE A 268 -5.32 -4.83 -15.90
C PHE A 268 -6.18 -3.59 -15.77
N ALA A 269 -5.59 -2.42 -15.93
CA ALA A 269 -6.29 -1.15 -16.04
C ALA A 269 -6.10 -0.58 -17.45
N GLY A 270 -7.19 -0.48 -18.19
CA GLY A 270 -7.23 -0.04 -19.57
C GLY A 270 -8.55 -0.39 -20.24
N LYS A 271 -8.64 -0.16 -21.54
CA LYS A 271 -9.86 -0.47 -22.29
C LYS A 271 -10.06 -1.97 -22.47
N GLN A 272 -11.30 -2.44 -22.33
CA GLN A 272 -11.67 -3.84 -22.51
C GLN A 272 -11.32 -4.36 -23.91
N GLU A 273 -11.34 -3.50 -24.91
CA GLU A 273 -10.96 -3.80 -26.30
C GLU A 273 -9.50 -4.21 -26.45
N ALA A 274 -8.66 -3.95 -25.45
CA ALA A 274 -7.27 -4.40 -25.43
C ALA A 274 -7.13 -5.90 -25.10
N MET A 275 -8.12 -6.52 -24.45
CA MET A 275 -8.04 -7.91 -23.98
C MET A 275 -7.69 -8.94 -25.09
N PRO A 276 -8.24 -8.87 -26.31
CA PRO A 276 -7.86 -9.82 -27.36
C PRO A 276 -6.40 -9.80 -27.75
N PHE A 277 -5.69 -8.65 -27.57
CA PHE A 277 -4.28 -8.53 -27.87
C PHE A 277 -3.38 -9.34 -26.90
N PHE A 278 -3.90 -9.61 -25.70
CA PHE A 278 -3.18 -10.35 -24.67
C PHE A 278 -3.37 -11.86 -24.77
N ALA A 279 -4.34 -12.35 -25.54
CA ALA A 279 -4.67 -13.77 -25.61
C ALA A 279 -3.46 -14.70 -25.86
N PRO A 280 -2.51 -14.39 -26.77
CA PRO A 280 -1.32 -15.20 -26.94
C PRO A 280 -0.41 -15.20 -25.70
N ILE A 281 -0.31 -14.05 -25.01
CA ILE A 281 0.50 -13.91 -23.79
C ILE A 281 -0.17 -14.68 -22.66
N GLN A 282 -1.48 -14.54 -22.49
CA GLN A 282 -2.26 -15.26 -21.48
C GLN A 282 -2.17 -16.78 -21.64
N LYS A 283 -2.11 -17.28 -22.88
CA LYS A 283 -1.92 -18.70 -23.13
C LYS A 283 -0.58 -19.20 -22.56
N ILE A 284 0.50 -18.47 -22.80
CA ILE A 284 1.84 -18.81 -22.27
C ILE A 284 1.86 -18.71 -20.74
N LEU A 285 1.28 -17.65 -20.18
CA LEU A 285 1.13 -17.47 -18.72
C LEU A 285 0.29 -18.59 -18.11
N GLY A 286 -0.75 -19.06 -18.82
CA GLY A 286 -1.61 -20.16 -18.38
C GLY A 286 -0.88 -21.50 -18.25
N GLU A 287 0.14 -21.74 -19.07
CA GLU A 287 1.02 -22.92 -18.95
C GLU A 287 1.84 -22.89 -17.66
N GLN A 288 2.01 -21.71 -17.05
CA GLN A 288 2.68 -21.49 -15.75
C GLN A 288 1.69 -21.30 -14.59
N GLY A 289 0.38 -21.49 -14.83
CA GLY A 289 -0.66 -21.29 -13.80
C GLY A 289 -1.10 -19.82 -13.59
N ALA A 290 -0.52 -18.87 -14.32
CA ALA A 290 -0.72 -17.43 -14.15
C ALA A 290 -1.50 -16.76 -15.31
N GLY A 291 -2.42 -17.50 -15.95
CA GLY A 291 -3.16 -17.01 -17.12
C GLY A 291 -4.39 -16.16 -16.81
N GLN A 292 -4.71 -15.90 -15.55
CA GLN A 292 -5.86 -15.06 -15.20
C GLN A 292 -5.57 -13.59 -15.51
N MET A 293 -6.62 -12.87 -15.94
CA MET A 293 -6.54 -11.41 -16.11
C MET A 293 -7.87 -10.79 -15.71
N GLN A 294 -7.81 -9.83 -14.80
CA GLN A 294 -8.98 -9.15 -14.27
C GLN A 294 -8.86 -7.65 -14.54
N ILE A 295 -9.89 -7.07 -15.15
CA ILE A 295 -9.98 -5.63 -15.39
C ILE A 295 -10.30 -4.94 -14.07
N GLN A 296 -9.58 -3.83 -13.81
CA GLN A 296 -9.76 -2.95 -12.65
C GLN A 296 -9.73 -1.48 -13.11
N ASP A 297 -10.29 -0.58 -12.29
CA ASP A 297 -10.29 0.85 -12.58
C ASP A 297 -8.88 1.48 -12.49
N GLY A 298 -7.99 0.86 -11.74
CA GLY A 298 -6.58 1.26 -11.58
C GLY A 298 -5.73 0.13 -11.01
N VAL A 299 -4.45 0.16 -11.31
CA VAL A 299 -3.44 -0.78 -10.80
C VAL A 299 -2.17 0.01 -10.48
N GLY A 300 -1.55 -0.32 -9.33
CA GLY A 300 -0.35 0.34 -8.85
C GLY A 300 -0.57 1.81 -8.45
N ALA A 301 0.20 2.29 -7.50
CA ALA A 301 0.13 3.68 -7.04
C ALA A 301 0.97 4.61 -7.93
N ASP A 302 2.18 4.18 -8.28
CA ASP A 302 3.15 4.99 -9.01
C ASP A 302 2.79 5.12 -10.50
N VAL A 303 2.34 4.05 -11.15
CA VAL A 303 1.90 4.11 -12.56
C VAL A 303 0.51 4.74 -12.73
N GLY A 304 -0.20 5.00 -11.64
CA GLY A 304 -1.58 5.50 -11.67
C GLY A 304 -1.77 6.77 -12.49
N ARG A 305 -0.78 7.70 -12.50
CA ARG A 305 -0.83 8.93 -13.31
C ARG A 305 -0.73 8.63 -14.82
N LEU A 306 0.05 7.64 -15.21
CA LEU A 306 0.15 7.16 -16.59
C LEU A 306 -1.16 6.48 -16.99
N THR A 307 -1.71 5.63 -16.12
CA THR A 307 -3.00 4.95 -16.31
C THR A 307 -4.13 5.94 -16.58
N GLN A 308 -4.21 7.02 -15.79
CA GLN A 308 -5.19 8.10 -15.98
C GLN A 308 -5.06 8.83 -17.32
N LYS A 309 -3.89 8.77 -17.97
CA LYS A 309 -3.66 9.29 -19.32
C LYS A 309 -3.85 8.25 -20.42
N GLY A 310 -4.39 7.08 -20.07
CA GLY A 310 -4.74 6.02 -21.00
C GLY A 310 -3.58 5.07 -21.31
N VAL A 311 -2.48 5.08 -20.54
CA VAL A 311 -1.44 4.05 -20.67
C VAL A 311 -1.98 2.74 -20.09
N PRO A 312 -2.06 1.65 -20.89
CA PRO A 312 -2.47 0.35 -20.39
C PRO A 312 -1.54 -0.12 -19.28
N SER A 313 -2.08 -0.41 -18.10
CA SER A 313 -1.28 -0.71 -16.92
C SER A 313 -1.65 -2.05 -16.31
N PHE A 314 -0.67 -2.70 -15.70
CA PHE A 314 -0.81 -4.04 -15.13
C PHE A 314 -0.19 -4.09 -13.73
N ALA A 315 -0.74 -4.95 -12.87
CA ALA A 315 -0.10 -5.37 -11.64
C ALA A 315 -0.19 -6.89 -11.51
N PRO A 316 0.85 -7.58 -11.02
CA PRO A 316 0.76 -9.01 -10.77
C PRO A 316 -0.38 -9.32 -9.78
N TRP A 317 -1.16 -10.35 -10.09
CA TRP A 317 -2.19 -10.86 -9.20
C TRP A 317 -1.66 -12.10 -8.48
N PHE A 318 -1.45 -11.94 -7.18
CA PHE A 318 -0.92 -12.98 -6.31
C PHE A 318 -1.98 -13.60 -5.42
N ASN A 319 -1.62 -14.70 -4.79
CA ASN A 319 -2.31 -15.18 -3.61
C ASN A 319 -2.04 -14.19 -2.43
N GLN A 320 -3.00 -13.33 -2.12
CA GLN A 320 -2.88 -12.28 -1.11
C GLN A 320 -3.16 -12.74 0.33
N GLN A 321 -3.16 -14.05 0.60
CA GLN A 321 -3.54 -14.60 1.90
C GLN A 321 -2.62 -14.17 3.05
N THR A 322 -1.38 -13.79 2.77
CA THR A 322 -0.38 -13.49 3.80
C THR A 322 0.19 -12.07 3.72
N TYR A 323 0.12 -11.39 2.59
CA TYR A 323 0.73 -10.07 2.39
C TYR A 323 0.34 -9.08 3.48
N PHE A 324 -0.96 -8.88 3.73
CA PHE A 324 -1.46 -7.94 4.74
C PHE A 324 -1.27 -8.40 6.20
N ASN A 325 -0.62 -9.53 6.43
CA ASN A 325 -0.16 -9.92 7.77
C ASN A 325 1.17 -9.24 8.13
N TYR A 326 1.93 -8.79 7.14
CA TYR A 326 3.29 -8.25 7.32
C TYR A 326 3.44 -6.83 6.81
N HIS A 327 2.73 -6.47 5.72
CA HIS A 327 2.70 -5.15 5.10
C HIS A 327 2.58 -4.03 6.15
N HIS A 328 3.45 -3.03 6.08
CA HIS A 328 3.51 -1.89 6.99
C HIS A 328 3.71 -2.24 8.48
N THR A 329 4.35 -3.34 8.78
CA THR A 329 4.64 -3.76 10.16
C THR A 329 6.12 -4.07 10.37
N ALA A 330 6.52 -4.21 11.64
CA ALA A 330 7.89 -4.65 11.99
C ALA A 330 8.21 -6.09 11.53
N ALA A 331 7.23 -6.82 11.03
CA ALA A 331 7.42 -8.17 10.50
C ALA A 331 7.62 -8.22 8.99
N ASP A 332 7.63 -7.08 8.30
CA ASP A 332 8.06 -7.01 6.91
C ASP A 332 9.59 -7.15 6.83
N THR A 333 10.03 -8.38 6.79
CA THR A 333 11.44 -8.78 6.89
C THR A 333 11.80 -9.80 5.83
N PHE A 334 13.08 -9.87 5.47
CA PHE A 334 13.58 -10.70 4.37
C PHE A 334 13.21 -12.18 4.47
N ASP A 335 13.04 -12.72 5.67
CA ASP A 335 12.61 -14.11 5.90
C ASP A 335 11.17 -14.41 5.45
N LYS A 336 10.40 -13.39 5.06
CA LYS A 336 9.05 -13.55 4.48
C LYS A 336 9.08 -13.79 2.97
N ILE A 337 10.23 -13.59 2.33
CA ILE A 337 10.40 -13.83 0.89
C ILE A 337 10.70 -15.30 0.65
N ASN A 338 9.81 -15.97 -0.08
CA ASN A 338 10.04 -17.32 -0.57
C ASN A 338 10.86 -17.26 -1.89
N PRO A 339 12.10 -17.84 -1.94
CA PRO A 339 12.92 -17.78 -3.14
C PRO A 339 12.29 -18.37 -4.40
N ARG A 340 11.42 -19.38 -4.23
CA ARG A 340 10.72 -20.00 -5.35
C ARG A 340 9.61 -19.10 -5.86
N GLU A 341 8.80 -18.55 -4.97
CA GLU A 341 7.66 -17.69 -5.34
C GLU A 341 8.14 -16.40 -6.02
N ILE A 342 9.19 -15.74 -5.51
CA ILE A 342 9.73 -14.53 -6.16
C ILE A 342 10.30 -14.85 -7.55
N ALA A 343 10.89 -16.03 -7.77
CA ALA A 343 11.35 -16.46 -9.08
C ALA A 343 10.19 -16.75 -10.04
N GLU A 344 9.10 -17.35 -9.55
CA GLU A 344 7.86 -17.56 -10.32
C GLU A 344 7.28 -16.22 -10.75
N VAL A 345 7.19 -15.25 -9.84
CA VAL A 345 6.72 -13.89 -10.15
C VAL A 345 7.60 -13.19 -11.17
N GLY A 346 8.92 -13.22 -10.99
CA GLY A 346 9.87 -12.65 -11.94
C GLY A 346 9.72 -13.24 -13.34
N SER A 347 9.46 -14.56 -13.42
CA SER A 347 9.21 -15.26 -14.69
C SER A 347 7.94 -14.76 -15.38
N VAL A 348 6.81 -14.71 -14.67
CA VAL A 348 5.52 -14.28 -15.29
C VAL A 348 5.53 -12.81 -15.68
N VAL A 349 6.17 -11.94 -14.87
CA VAL A 349 6.33 -10.52 -15.21
C VAL A 349 7.24 -10.34 -16.43
N ALA A 350 8.32 -11.14 -16.56
CA ALA A 350 9.19 -11.12 -17.74
C ALA A 350 8.45 -11.57 -19.01
N VAL A 351 7.60 -12.61 -18.90
CA VAL A 351 6.77 -13.07 -20.04
C VAL A 351 5.79 -11.99 -20.47
N LEU A 352 5.10 -11.34 -19.52
CA LEU A 352 4.17 -10.24 -19.85
C LEU A 352 4.92 -9.07 -20.48
N ALA A 353 5.99 -8.58 -19.85
CA ALA A 353 6.76 -7.43 -20.33
C ALA A 353 7.36 -7.67 -21.73
N TYR A 354 7.93 -8.84 -21.96
CA TYR A 354 8.47 -9.22 -23.26
C TYR A 354 7.36 -9.37 -24.30
N GLY A 355 6.23 -9.99 -23.95
CA GLY A 355 5.08 -10.13 -24.82
C GLY A 355 4.53 -8.78 -25.26
N LEU A 356 4.32 -7.84 -24.30
CA LEU A 356 3.87 -6.48 -24.57
C LEU A 356 4.86 -5.72 -25.46
N ALA A 357 6.17 -5.83 -25.17
CA ALA A 357 7.21 -5.16 -25.95
C ALA A 357 7.29 -5.65 -27.39
N ASN A 358 6.77 -6.84 -27.71
CA ASN A 358 6.78 -7.45 -29.04
C ASN A 358 5.43 -7.41 -29.77
N LEU A 359 4.37 -6.84 -29.19
CA LEU A 359 3.10 -6.68 -29.89
C LEU A 359 3.28 -5.85 -31.17
N GLU A 360 2.68 -6.33 -32.28
CA GLU A 360 2.79 -5.66 -33.58
C GLU A 360 2.03 -4.33 -33.60
N GLN A 361 0.84 -4.34 -33.02
CA GLN A 361 -0.08 -3.19 -33.04
C GLN A 361 -0.14 -2.49 -31.69
N PRO A 362 -0.41 -1.16 -31.68
CA PRO A 362 -0.66 -0.44 -30.44
C PRO A 362 -1.92 -0.97 -29.75
N LEU A 363 -1.91 -0.87 -28.42
CA LEU A 363 -3.07 -1.21 -27.60
C LEU A 363 -4.11 -0.08 -27.67
N PRO A 364 -5.40 -0.39 -27.65
CA PRO A 364 -6.47 0.60 -27.43
C PRO A 364 -6.26 1.41 -26.15
N ARG A 365 -6.40 2.74 -26.26
CA ARG A 365 -6.23 3.69 -25.13
C ARG A 365 -7.47 4.50 -24.89
#